data_8a6a19482da3b9546c8db251ddfad7b7
#
_entry.id   8a6a19482da3b9546c8db251ddfad7b7
#
_cell.length_a   1.000
_cell.length_b   1.000
_cell.length_c   1.000
_cell.angle_alpha   90.00
_cell.angle_beta   90.00
_cell.angle_gamma   90.00
#
_symmetry.space_group_name_H-M   'P 1'
#
loop_
_entity.id
_entity.type
_entity.pdbx_description
1 polymer ?
#
loop_
_entity_poly.entity_id
_entity_poly.type
_entity_poly.pdbx_seq_one_letter_code
_entity_poly.pdbx_strand_id
1 'polypeptide(L)'
;DRVGGAIAEIAGEAFELGPIAQGPGKIAKVTAKVRILDPRVTREVGELITFGIRIPLEIDMVVDLRIDKPKFMVFGEISLRATAQAAEPLLLILDVEKPRPSDISIHVTSKSLRAEVVRIVGGVDAEIKRFIAAHVAGEIDSPASKKAKIIDVAEQVAESWGT
;
A
#
# COMPACT_ATOMS: atom_id res chain seq x y z
N ASP A 1 13.74 9.63 -7.56
CA ASP A 1 13.67 8.46 -8.41
C ASP A 1 12.33 8.38 -9.15
N ARG A 2 12.38 8.27 -10.49
CA ARG A 2 11.19 8.23 -11.35
C ARG A 2 10.31 7.02 -11.03
N VAL A 3 10.93 5.87 -10.75
CA VAL A 3 10.17 4.66 -10.40
C VAL A 3 9.47 4.85 -9.06
N GLY A 4 10.16 5.39 -8.07
CA GLY A 4 9.57 5.68 -6.78
C GLY A 4 8.41 6.67 -6.87
N GLY A 5 8.55 7.72 -7.68
CA GLY A 5 7.49 8.69 -7.93
C GLY A 5 6.29 8.08 -8.61
N ALA A 6 6.51 7.23 -9.63
CA ALA A 6 5.43 6.53 -10.31
C ALA A 6 4.69 5.59 -9.37
N ILE A 7 5.41 4.87 -8.51
CA ILE A 7 4.81 3.96 -7.53
C ILE A 7 4.01 4.74 -6.49
N ALA A 8 4.50 5.89 -6.03
CA ALA A 8 3.77 6.73 -5.09
C ALA A 8 2.42 7.18 -5.68
N GLU A 9 2.39 7.55 -6.96
CA GLU A 9 1.15 7.88 -7.65
C GLU A 9 0.22 6.67 -7.79
N ILE A 10 0.78 5.51 -8.12
CA ILE A 10 0.02 4.27 -8.27
C ILE A 10 -0.59 3.82 -6.94
N ALA A 11 0.16 3.94 -5.85
CA ALA A 11 -0.30 3.54 -4.53
C ALA A 11 -1.48 4.39 -4.04
N GLY A 12 -1.58 5.64 -4.51
CA GLY A 12 -2.70 6.51 -4.22
C GLY A 12 -2.56 7.27 -2.92
N GLU A 13 -3.64 7.91 -2.51
CA GLU A 13 -3.70 8.74 -1.32
C GLU A 13 -4.21 7.95 -0.11
N ALA A 14 -4.16 8.58 1.07
CA ALA A 14 -4.74 8.01 2.28
C ALA A 14 -6.20 7.64 2.08
N PHE A 15 -6.62 6.54 2.67
CA PHE A 15 -7.99 6.05 2.54
C PHE A 15 -8.48 5.44 3.85
N GLU A 16 -9.79 5.34 3.98
CA GLU A 16 -10.43 4.75 5.14
C GLU A 16 -11.07 3.43 4.76
N LEU A 17 -11.08 2.50 5.70
CA LEU A 17 -11.77 1.23 5.54
C LEU A 17 -12.55 0.88 6.81
N GLY A 18 -13.58 0.07 6.64
CA GLY A 18 -14.47 -0.29 7.74
C GLY A 18 -15.76 0.54 7.71
N PRO A 19 -16.58 0.44 8.75
CA PRO A 19 -16.37 -0.38 9.94
C PRO A 19 -16.50 -1.88 9.68
N ILE A 20 -15.63 -2.65 10.35
CA ILE A 20 -15.66 -4.12 10.31
C ILE A 20 -16.18 -4.61 11.65
N ALA A 21 -17.29 -5.33 11.62
CA ALA A 21 -17.88 -5.87 12.85
C ALA A 21 -17.15 -7.13 13.30
N GLN A 22 -16.87 -7.24 14.59
CA GLN A 22 -16.11 -8.33 15.16
C GLN A 22 -16.57 -8.67 16.58
N GLY A 23 -16.25 -9.90 17.01
CA GLY A 23 -16.53 -10.38 18.34
C GLY A 23 -17.92 -10.99 18.50
N PRO A 24 -18.23 -11.50 19.70
CA PRO A 24 -19.53 -12.10 19.99
C PRO A 24 -20.66 -11.09 19.75
N GLY A 25 -21.66 -11.48 18.95
CA GLY A 25 -22.76 -10.59 18.57
C GLY A 25 -22.35 -9.44 17.67
N LYS A 26 -21.10 -9.43 17.16
CA LYS A 26 -20.55 -8.37 16.31
C LYS A 26 -20.67 -6.98 16.94
N ILE A 27 -20.45 -6.91 18.25
CA ILE A 27 -20.58 -5.67 19.02
C ILE A 27 -19.45 -4.69 18.74
N ALA A 28 -18.23 -5.19 18.60
CA ALA A 28 -17.07 -4.36 18.31
C ALA A 28 -17.03 -4.00 16.83
N LYS A 29 -16.70 -2.75 16.54
CA LYS A 29 -16.51 -2.27 15.16
C LYS A 29 -15.13 -1.66 15.03
N VAL A 30 -14.38 -2.08 14.00
CA VAL A 30 -13.03 -1.60 13.73
C VAL A 30 -13.05 -0.72 12.49
N THR A 31 -12.51 0.48 12.63
CA THR A 31 -12.32 1.42 11.52
C THR A 31 -10.83 1.73 11.41
N ALA A 32 -10.32 1.78 10.22
CA ALA A 32 -8.92 2.08 9.99
C ALA A 32 -8.76 3.19 8.94
N LYS A 33 -7.84 4.11 9.23
CA LYS A 33 -7.41 5.12 8.26
C LYS A 33 -5.98 4.80 7.87
N VAL A 34 -5.76 4.47 6.62
CA VAL A 34 -4.47 4.04 6.11
C VAL A 34 -3.78 5.22 5.42
N ARG A 35 -2.57 5.54 5.90
CA ARG A 35 -1.70 6.53 5.26
C ARG A 35 -0.56 5.79 4.59
N ILE A 36 -0.29 6.16 3.35
CA ILE A 36 0.75 5.55 2.54
C ILE A 36 1.98 6.44 2.59
N LEU A 37 3.10 5.86 3.02
CA LEU A 37 4.36 6.58 3.17
C LEU A 37 5.23 6.38 1.93
N ASP A 38 6.41 7.01 1.94
CA ASP A 38 7.32 6.97 0.79
C ASP A 38 7.82 5.55 0.49
N PRO A 39 7.68 5.08 -0.74
CA PRO A 39 8.11 3.74 -1.10
C PRO A 39 9.63 3.61 -1.13
N ARG A 40 10.10 2.40 -0.85
CA ARG A 40 11.49 1.99 -1.01
C ARG A 40 11.57 1.05 -2.20
N VAL A 41 12.42 1.35 -3.15
CA VAL A 41 12.53 0.60 -4.39
C VAL A 41 13.92 -0.04 -4.48
N THR A 42 13.95 -1.34 -4.75
CA THR A 42 15.18 -2.06 -5.08
C THR A 42 15.09 -2.54 -6.52
N ARG A 43 16.21 -2.45 -7.24
CA ARG A 43 16.27 -2.83 -8.64
C ARG A 43 17.12 -4.08 -8.81
N GLU A 44 16.61 -5.03 -9.58
CA GLU A 44 17.36 -6.21 -9.98
C GLU A 44 17.46 -6.24 -11.51
N VAL A 45 18.66 -6.41 -12.02
CA VAL A 45 18.92 -6.46 -13.45
C VAL A 45 19.24 -7.90 -13.84
N GLY A 46 18.43 -8.49 -14.70
CA GLY A 46 18.63 -9.80 -15.29
C GLY A 46 18.23 -9.71 -16.76
N GLU A 47 17.54 -10.72 -17.25
CA GLU A 47 16.96 -10.67 -18.60
C GLU A 47 15.92 -9.55 -18.70
N LEU A 48 15.22 -9.31 -17.58
CA LEU A 48 14.29 -8.20 -17.43
C LEU A 48 14.76 -7.35 -16.26
N ILE A 49 14.41 -6.08 -16.27
CA ILE A 49 14.63 -5.19 -15.13
C ILE A 49 13.42 -5.32 -14.23
N THR A 50 13.63 -5.81 -13.01
CA THR A 50 12.56 -5.96 -12.01
C THR A 50 12.80 -5.03 -10.84
N PHE A 51 11.71 -4.59 -10.23
CA PHE A 51 11.75 -3.72 -9.06
C PHE A 51 11.00 -4.38 -7.92
N GLY A 52 11.66 -4.50 -6.78
CA GLY A 52 10.99 -4.82 -5.53
C GLY A 52 10.62 -3.52 -4.85
N ILE A 53 9.36 -3.37 -4.46
CA ILE A 53 8.86 -2.13 -3.92
C ILE A 53 8.25 -2.42 -2.55
N ARG A 54 8.71 -1.69 -1.53
CA ARG A 54 8.16 -1.77 -0.19
C ARG A 54 7.58 -0.43 0.18
N ILE A 55 6.30 -0.43 0.50
CA ILE A 55 5.56 0.77 0.83
C ILE A 55 5.17 0.72 2.29
N PRO A 56 5.81 1.54 3.15
CA PRO A 56 5.42 1.60 4.56
C PRO A 56 4.03 2.21 4.71
N LEU A 57 3.29 1.74 5.70
CA LEU A 57 1.96 2.23 6.02
C LEU A 57 1.89 2.66 7.48
N GLU A 58 1.14 3.72 7.74
CA GLU A 58 0.68 4.07 9.08
C GLU A 58 -0.83 3.92 9.09
N ILE A 59 -1.34 3.16 10.04
CA ILE A 59 -2.76 2.86 10.12
C ILE A 59 -3.29 3.34 11.46
N ASP A 60 -4.18 4.34 11.43
CA ASP A 60 -4.87 4.80 12.62
C ASP A 60 -6.12 3.92 12.80
N MET A 61 -6.16 3.17 13.87
CA MET A 61 -7.27 2.28 14.17
C MET A 61 -8.12 2.83 15.29
N VAL A 62 -9.43 2.65 15.14
CA VAL A 62 -10.42 2.92 16.17
C VAL A 62 -11.22 1.65 16.37
N VAL A 63 -11.22 1.15 17.62
CA VAL A 63 -12.04 -0.02 17.98
C VAL A 63 -13.20 0.50 18.83
N ASP A 64 -14.39 0.48 18.26
CA ASP A 64 -15.61 0.91 18.96
C ASP A 64 -16.16 -0.26 19.75
N LEU A 65 -16.06 -0.18 21.07
CA LEU A 65 -16.53 -1.19 22.01
C LEU A 65 -17.86 -0.82 22.68
N ARG A 66 -18.53 0.23 22.20
CA ARG A 66 -19.73 0.85 22.77
C ARG A 66 -19.45 1.62 24.05
N ILE A 67 -18.74 1.02 25.00
CA ILE A 67 -18.42 1.65 26.28
C ILE A 67 -17.31 2.67 26.09
N ASP A 68 -16.32 2.33 25.29
CA ASP A 68 -15.20 3.21 24.96
C ASP A 68 -14.74 2.93 23.52
N LYS A 69 -13.87 3.82 23.02
CA LYS A 69 -13.36 3.75 21.66
C LYS A 69 -11.84 3.90 21.67
N PRO A 70 -11.11 2.82 22.03
CA PRO A 70 -9.64 2.88 21.97
C PRO A 70 -9.16 3.26 20.58
N LYS A 71 -8.20 4.19 20.55
CA LYS A 71 -7.54 4.63 19.31
C LYS A 71 -6.05 4.34 19.43
N PHE A 72 -5.48 3.80 18.36
CA PHE A 72 -4.05 3.48 18.37
C PHE A 72 -3.52 3.44 16.95
N MET A 73 -2.21 3.49 16.82
CA MET A 73 -1.54 3.44 15.52
C MET A 73 -0.88 2.09 15.34
N VAL A 74 -0.97 1.56 14.13
CA VAL A 74 -0.36 0.32 13.71
C VAL A 74 0.52 0.60 12.50
N PHE A 75 1.64 -0.06 12.40
CA PHE A 75 2.52 0.02 11.24
C PHE A 75 2.34 -1.18 10.34
N GLY A 76 2.43 -0.94 9.05
CA GLY A 76 2.32 -2.00 8.06
C GLY A 76 3.24 -1.75 6.88
N GLU A 77 3.25 -2.69 5.97
CA GLU A 77 4.05 -2.60 4.75
C GLU A 77 3.35 -3.37 3.63
N ILE A 78 3.38 -2.79 2.44
CA ILE A 78 2.93 -3.46 1.22
C ILE A 78 4.16 -3.81 0.41
N SER A 79 4.26 -5.06 -0.03
CA SER A 79 5.31 -5.51 -0.95
C SER A 79 4.72 -5.63 -2.34
N LEU A 80 5.29 -4.90 -3.29
CA LEU A 80 4.89 -4.94 -4.69
C LEU A 80 6.07 -5.36 -5.55
N ARG A 81 5.76 -5.87 -6.72
CA ARG A 81 6.76 -6.19 -7.74
C ARG A 81 6.36 -5.55 -9.06
N ALA A 82 7.33 -4.95 -9.73
CA ALA A 82 7.12 -4.38 -11.05
C ALA A 82 8.21 -4.83 -12.00
N THR A 83 7.87 -4.96 -13.27
CA THR A 83 8.81 -5.29 -14.33
C THR A 83 8.79 -4.15 -15.33
N ALA A 84 9.98 -3.68 -15.75
CA ALA A 84 10.10 -2.64 -16.74
C ALA A 84 10.31 -3.26 -18.12
N GLN A 85 9.56 -2.78 -19.10
CA GLN A 85 9.71 -3.16 -20.50
C GLN A 85 10.00 -1.91 -21.33
N ALA A 86 10.97 -2.03 -22.23
CA ALA A 86 11.26 -0.95 -23.16
C ALA A 86 10.21 -0.91 -24.27
N ALA A 87 9.79 0.29 -24.62
CA ALA A 87 8.89 0.53 -25.75
C ALA A 87 9.43 1.70 -26.57
N GLU A 88 9.20 1.67 -27.88
CA GLU A 88 9.69 2.76 -28.73
C GLU A 88 8.83 4.02 -28.57
N PRO A 89 9.40 5.23 -28.73
CA PRO A 89 10.81 5.44 -29.12
C PRO A 89 11.81 5.38 -27.98
N LEU A 90 11.50 5.80 -26.79
CA LEU A 90 12.35 5.73 -25.60
C LEU A 90 11.46 5.75 -24.35
N LEU A 91 10.56 4.77 -24.29
CA LEU A 91 9.62 4.63 -23.18
C LEU A 91 9.97 3.40 -22.34
N LEU A 92 9.74 3.49 -21.06
CA LEU A 92 9.72 2.34 -20.17
C LEU A 92 8.29 2.17 -19.67
N ILE A 93 7.75 0.99 -19.84
CA ILE A 93 6.43 0.65 -19.34
C ILE A 93 6.62 -0.25 -18.12
N LEU A 94 6.06 0.19 -16.99
CA LEU A 94 6.07 -0.59 -15.77
C LEU A 94 4.85 -1.49 -15.72
N ASP A 95 5.10 -2.79 -15.59
CA ASP A 95 4.05 -3.77 -15.32
C ASP A 95 4.09 -4.06 -13.82
N VAL A 96 3.10 -3.55 -13.09
CA VAL A 96 3.02 -3.69 -11.64
C VAL A 96 2.06 -4.82 -11.31
N GLU A 97 2.57 -5.85 -10.62
CA GLU A 97 1.73 -6.95 -10.16
C GLU A 97 0.77 -6.47 -9.07
N LYS A 98 -0.48 -6.87 -9.16
CA LYS A 98 -1.47 -6.55 -8.15
C LYS A 98 -1.15 -7.28 -6.84
N PRO A 99 -1.18 -6.58 -5.70
CA PRO A 99 -0.88 -7.22 -4.43
C PRO A 99 -1.98 -8.17 -4.01
N ARG A 100 -1.57 -9.24 -3.33
CA ARG A 100 -2.46 -10.17 -2.64
C ARG A 100 -2.48 -9.81 -1.16
N PRO A 101 -3.46 -10.26 -0.39
CA PRO A 101 -3.45 -10.02 1.06
C PRO A 101 -2.16 -10.48 1.74
N SER A 102 -1.54 -11.55 1.24
CA SER A 102 -0.26 -12.07 1.76
C SER A 102 0.93 -11.14 1.51
N ASP A 103 0.80 -10.17 0.61
CA ASP A 103 1.84 -9.18 0.34
C ASP A 103 1.79 -8.00 1.31
N ILE A 104 0.87 -8.02 2.24
CA ILE A 104 0.68 -6.96 3.23
C ILE A 104 0.97 -7.50 4.61
N SER A 105 1.84 -6.82 5.34
CA SER A 105 2.13 -7.12 6.73
C SER A 105 1.62 -6.01 7.63
N ILE A 106 1.16 -6.36 8.82
CA ILE A 106 0.66 -5.41 9.81
C ILE A 106 1.27 -5.79 11.15
N HIS A 107 1.86 -4.81 11.82
CA HIS A 107 2.50 -5.02 13.12
C HIS A 107 1.88 -4.11 14.17
N VAL A 108 1.28 -4.71 15.17
CA VAL A 108 0.76 -4.00 16.33
C VAL A 108 1.90 -3.86 17.33
N THR A 109 2.40 -2.63 17.51
CA THR A 109 3.59 -2.37 18.31
C THR A 109 3.31 -1.89 19.72
N SER A 110 2.09 -1.54 20.05
CA SER A 110 1.76 -1.01 21.37
C SER A 110 1.64 -2.11 22.40
N LYS A 111 2.53 -2.10 23.39
CA LYS A 111 2.49 -3.03 24.51
C LYS A 111 1.44 -2.66 25.54
N SER A 112 0.87 -1.45 25.44
CA SER A 112 -0.11 -0.95 26.40
C SER A 112 -1.55 -1.26 26.01
N LEU A 113 -1.77 -1.94 24.89
CA LEU A 113 -3.12 -2.32 24.46
C LEU A 113 -3.68 -3.42 25.33
N ARG A 114 -4.96 -3.29 25.68
CA ARG A 114 -5.68 -4.33 26.40
C ARG A 114 -5.75 -5.60 25.55
N ALA A 115 -5.71 -6.77 26.21
CA ALA A 115 -5.78 -8.07 25.55
C ALA A 115 -7.03 -8.19 24.66
N GLU A 116 -8.14 -7.61 25.09
CA GLU A 116 -9.40 -7.58 24.33
C GLU A 116 -9.23 -6.88 22.99
N VAL A 117 -8.56 -5.72 22.98
CA VAL A 117 -8.31 -4.96 21.76
C VAL A 117 -7.39 -5.75 20.83
N VAL A 118 -6.33 -6.36 21.37
CA VAL A 118 -5.40 -7.18 20.59
C VAL A 118 -6.12 -8.34 19.90
N ARG A 119 -7.04 -9.00 20.61
CA ARG A 119 -7.83 -10.10 20.03
C ARG A 119 -8.74 -9.61 18.91
N ILE A 120 -9.40 -8.46 19.10
CA ILE A 120 -10.30 -7.90 18.09
C ILE A 120 -9.49 -7.53 16.83
N VAL A 121 -8.35 -6.88 16.99
CA VAL A 121 -7.49 -6.52 15.86
C VAL A 121 -6.99 -7.76 15.13
N GLY A 122 -6.57 -8.79 15.88
CA GLY A 122 -6.16 -10.08 15.31
C GLY A 122 -7.28 -10.75 14.51
N GLY A 123 -8.53 -10.61 15.00
CA GLY A 123 -9.69 -11.18 14.33
C GLY A 123 -10.06 -10.51 13.01
N VAL A 124 -9.65 -9.24 12.81
CA VAL A 124 -9.93 -8.50 11.57
C VAL A 124 -8.71 -8.34 10.68
N ASP A 125 -7.56 -8.83 11.09
CA ASP A 125 -6.29 -8.68 10.37
C ASP A 125 -6.42 -9.10 8.90
N ALA A 126 -6.96 -10.28 8.65
CA ALA A 126 -7.12 -10.80 7.29
C ALA A 126 -8.04 -9.92 6.43
N GLU A 127 -9.09 -9.38 7.02
CA GLU A 127 -10.00 -8.48 6.30
C GLU A 127 -9.36 -7.15 5.98
N ILE A 128 -8.60 -6.59 6.92
CA ILE A 128 -7.87 -5.34 6.70
C ILE A 128 -6.88 -5.53 5.55
N LYS A 129 -6.11 -6.61 5.56
CA LYS A 129 -5.18 -6.92 4.47
C LYS A 129 -5.89 -7.06 3.12
N ARG A 130 -7.06 -7.70 3.12
CA ARG A 130 -7.87 -7.87 1.91
C ARG A 130 -8.35 -6.52 1.37
N PHE A 131 -8.82 -5.64 2.25
CA PHE A 131 -9.26 -4.30 1.85
C PHE A 131 -8.11 -3.46 1.29
N ILE A 132 -6.95 -3.50 1.95
CA ILE A 132 -5.77 -2.77 1.48
C ILE A 132 -5.33 -3.30 0.11
N ALA A 133 -5.25 -4.61 -0.04
CA ALA A 133 -4.85 -5.23 -1.30
C ALA A 133 -5.82 -4.86 -2.43
N ALA A 134 -7.12 -4.90 -2.17
CA ALA A 134 -8.14 -4.54 -3.16
C ALA A 134 -8.06 -3.06 -3.54
N HIS A 135 -7.84 -2.18 -2.57
CA HIS A 135 -7.70 -0.75 -2.83
C HIS A 135 -6.50 -0.47 -3.71
N VAL A 136 -5.34 -1.02 -3.37
CA VAL A 136 -4.11 -0.83 -4.15
C VAL A 136 -4.25 -1.45 -5.54
N ALA A 137 -4.85 -2.63 -5.66
CA ALA A 137 -5.10 -3.25 -6.97
C ALA A 137 -5.98 -2.37 -7.85
N GLY A 138 -7.01 -1.76 -7.26
CA GLY A 138 -7.86 -0.81 -7.97
C GLY A 138 -7.11 0.43 -8.43
N GLU A 139 -6.20 0.95 -7.60
CA GLU A 139 -5.36 2.10 -7.95
C GLU A 139 -4.39 1.75 -9.08
N ILE A 140 -3.82 0.54 -9.10
CA ILE A 140 -2.95 0.09 -10.17
C ILE A 140 -3.68 0.09 -11.52
N ASP A 141 -4.95 -0.27 -11.52
CA ASP A 141 -5.79 -0.31 -12.73
C ASP A 141 -6.40 1.03 -13.10
N SER A 142 -6.24 2.07 -12.28
CA SER A 142 -6.84 3.37 -12.54
C SER A 142 -6.23 4.05 -13.77
N PRO A 143 -6.98 4.93 -14.48
CA PRO A 143 -6.44 5.67 -15.62
C PRO A 143 -5.21 6.52 -15.25
N ALA A 144 -5.20 7.13 -14.08
CA ALA A 144 -4.05 7.91 -13.61
C ALA A 144 -2.82 7.04 -13.43
N SER A 145 -2.98 5.85 -12.83
CA SER A 145 -1.88 4.90 -12.64
C SER A 145 -1.36 4.33 -13.96
N LYS A 146 -2.25 4.06 -14.91
CA LYS A 146 -1.84 3.59 -16.25
C LYS A 146 -0.93 4.61 -16.93
N LYS A 147 -1.21 5.89 -16.75
CA LYS A 147 -0.36 6.97 -17.26
C LYS A 147 0.96 7.03 -16.50
N ALA A 148 0.93 6.89 -15.17
CA ALA A 148 2.12 6.92 -14.33
C ALA A 148 3.09 5.77 -14.60
N LYS A 149 2.58 4.63 -15.09
CA LYS A 149 3.40 3.46 -15.44
C LYS A 149 4.23 3.65 -16.70
N ILE A 150 4.01 4.71 -17.47
CA ILE A 150 4.77 5.02 -18.67
C ILE A 150 5.80 6.10 -18.34
N ILE A 151 7.07 5.74 -18.47
CA ILE A 151 8.18 6.66 -18.19
C ILE A 151 8.84 7.03 -19.51
N ASP A 152 8.87 8.33 -19.82
CA ASP A 152 9.54 8.84 -21.01
C ASP A 152 11.02 9.09 -20.70
N VAL A 153 11.86 8.19 -21.17
CA VAL A 153 13.30 8.24 -20.92
C VAL A 153 13.94 9.43 -21.63
N ALA A 154 13.46 9.77 -22.83
CA ALA A 154 13.96 10.92 -23.58
C ALA A 154 13.68 12.23 -22.84
N GLU A 155 12.48 12.39 -22.29
CA GLU A 155 12.13 13.54 -21.49
C GLU A 155 12.99 13.64 -20.23
N GLN A 156 13.22 12.53 -19.56
CA GLN A 156 14.05 12.51 -18.36
C GLN A 156 15.50 12.90 -18.67
N VAL A 157 16.05 12.42 -19.78
CA VAL A 157 17.40 12.81 -20.21
C VAL A 157 17.45 14.30 -20.52
N ALA A 158 16.45 14.83 -21.23
CA ALA A 158 16.38 16.25 -21.54
C ALA A 158 16.32 17.10 -20.27
N GLU A 159 15.55 16.70 -19.26
CA GLU A 159 15.52 17.38 -17.97
C GLU A 159 16.88 17.39 -17.28
N SER A 160 17.61 16.27 -17.34
CA SER A 160 18.94 16.16 -16.75
C SER A 160 19.96 17.05 -17.45
N TRP A 161 19.83 17.27 -18.75
CA TRP A 161 20.76 18.07 -19.54
C TRP A 161 20.37 19.54 -19.64
N GLY A 162 19.10 19.86 -19.42
CA GLY A 162 18.55 21.22 -19.55
C GLY A 162 18.74 22.09 -18.32
N THR A 163 19.33 21.56 -17.28
CA THR A 163 19.62 22.31 -16.06
C THR A 163 21.11 22.33 -15.79
#